data_8b4a85608d8d3ec7e4e20e2629df61b1
#
_entry.id   8b4a85608d8d3ec7e4e20e2629df61b1
#
_cell.length_a   1.000
_cell.length_b   1.000
_cell.length_c   1.000
_cell.angle_alpha   90.00
_cell.angle_beta   90.00
_cell.angle_gamma   90.00
#
_symmetry.space_group_name_H-M   'P 1'
#
loop_
_entity.id
_entity.type
_entity.pdbx_description
1 polymer ?
#
loop_
_entity_poly.entity_id
_entity_poly.type
_entity_poly.pdbx_seq_one_letter_code
_entity_poly.pdbx_strand_id
1 'polypeptide(L)'
;EFIHRSVINARYIVAKHHPEVLKKDTSMKAKLGVGLCLTQSEKGNVMFGATREFVGYDVSNTVDGLSTILSNAVHLVPGLKNLNIIRTMGGLRPYTPDGRPLIGYVDGVPGFFMAAGHEGDGISLAPATGKLVSDLIVDGKTEVPAAEGFDTNRFALK
;
A
#
# COMPACT_ATOMS: atom_id res chain seq x y z
N GLU A 1 25.13 2.84 10.92
CA GLU A 1 23.85 3.33 10.41
C GLU A 1 23.94 3.49 8.89
N PHE A 2 22.97 2.91 8.16
CA PHE A 2 22.95 2.94 6.69
C PHE A 2 21.98 4.01 6.16
N ILE A 3 20.92 4.26 6.90
CA ILE A 3 19.78 5.09 6.46
C ILE A 3 19.32 5.94 7.63
N HIS A 4 19.45 7.26 7.51
CA HIS A 4 19.00 8.21 8.54
C HIS A 4 17.53 8.61 8.41
N ARG A 5 16.92 8.38 7.24
CA ARG A 5 15.52 8.69 6.93
C ARG A 5 14.97 7.66 5.96
N SER A 6 13.66 7.48 5.97
CA SER A 6 13.02 6.62 4.98
C SER A 6 13.32 7.09 3.56
N VAL A 7 13.67 6.13 2.70
CA VAL A 7 13.98 6.35 1.28
C VAL A 7 12.94 5.64 0.44
N ILE A 8 12.32 6.35 -0.47
CA ILE A 8 11.33 5.81 -1.41
C ILE A 8 11.82 6.06 -2.84
N ASN A 9 11.69 5.05 -3.69
CA ASN A 9 11.98 5.21 -5.12
C ASN A 9 10.87 6.03 -5.79
N ALA A 10 11.21 7.20 -6.32
CA ALA A 10 10.25 8.11 -6.96
C ALA A 10 9.48 7.46 -8.11
N ARG A 11 10.09 6.54 -8.88
CA ARG A 11 9.42 5.79 -9.96
C ARG A 11 8.22 5.00 -9.43
N TYR A 12 8.30 4.49 -8.21
CA TYR A 12 7.17 3.80 -7.58
C TYR A 12 5.98 4.72 -7.37
N ILE A 13 6.24 5.95 -6.89
CA ILE A 13 5.19 6.95 -6.66
C ILE A 13 4.57 7.37 -7.99
N VAL A 14 5.41 7.66 -8.98
CA VAL A 14 4.94 8.00 -10.34
C VAL A 14 4.08 6.86 -10.91
N ALA A 15 4.53 5.62 -10.82
CA ALA A 15 3.80 4.47 -11.34
C ALA A 15 2.47 4.20 -10.63
N LYS A 16 2.33 4.59 -9.36
CA LYS A 16 1.07 4.51 -8.61
C LYS A 16 -0.01 5.43 -9.19
N HIS A 17 0.38 6.64 -9.58
CA HIS A 17 -0.54 7.67 -10.08
C HIS A 17 -0.61 7.72 -11.62
N HIS A 18 0.40 7.17 -12.30
CA HIS A 18 0.57 7.15 -13.74
C HIS A 18 0.95 5.74 -14.23
N PRO A 19 0.04 4.75 -14.13
CA PRO A 19 0.33 3.35 -14.48
C PRO A 19 0.75 3.18 -15.96
N GLU A 20 0.40 4.12 -16.82
CA GLU A 20 0.82 4.14 -18.22
C GLU A 20 2.34 4.20 -18.40
N VAL A 21 3.07 4.75 -17.43
CA VAL A 21 4.54 4.83 -17.46
C VAL A 21 5.18 3.43 -17.44
N LEU A 22 4.51 2.45 -16.85
CA LEU A 22 5.00 1.08 -16.73
C LEU A 22 4.57 0.17 -17.89
N LYS A 23 3.62 0.57 -18.73
CA LYS A 23 3.05 -0.30 -19.79
C LYS A 23 4.09 -0.86 -20.77
N LYS A 24 5.22 -0.19 -20.93
CA LYS A 24 6.31 -0.62 -21.84
C LYS A 24 7.44 -1.37 -21.11
N ASP A 25 7.40 -1.46 -19.80
CA ASP A 25 8.44 -2.09 -18.99
C ASP A 25 8.09 -3.57 -18.77
N THR A 26 8.80 -4.46 -19.44
CA THR A 26 8.62 -5.91 -19.34
C THR A 26 9.54 -6.57 -18.31
N SER A 27 10.30 -5.77 -17.55
CA SER A 27 11.21 -6.29 -16.53
C SER A 27 10.47 -7.03 -15.42
N MET A 28 11.16 -7.96 -14.75
CA MET A 28 10.64 -8.65 -13.57
C MET A 28 10.18 -7.67 -12.49
N LYS A 29 10.91 -6.58 -12.32
CA LYS A 29 10.57 -5.49 -11.40
C LYS A 29 9.20 -4.86 -11.71
N ALA A 30 8.88 -4.66 -12.98
CA ALA A 30 7.58 -4.13 -13.39
C ALA A 30 6.47 -5.18 -13.23
N LYS A 31 6.73 -6.43 -13.61
CA LYS A 31 5.77 -7.54 -13.46
C LYS A 31 5.35 -7.77 -12.02
N LEU A 32 6.29 -7.71 -11.08
CA LEU A 32 6.07 -7.89 -9.65
C LEU A 32 5.59 -6.59 -8.95
N GLY A 33 5.44 -5.49 -9.68
CA GLY A 33 5.06 -4.21 -9.10
C GLY A 33 6.00 -3.71 -8.01
N VAL A 34 7.32 -3.92 -8.18
CA VAL A 34 8.29 -3.58 -7.14
C VAL A 34 8.35 -2.09 -6.87
N GLY A 35 7.99 -1.73 -5.66
CA GLY A 35 8.13 -0.39 -5.11
C GLY A 35 9.12 -0.38 -3.96
N LEU A 36 10.34 0.11 -4.20
CA LEU A 36 11.35 0.10 -3.16
C LEU A 36 11.15 1.25 -2.18
N CYS A 37 10.92 0.88 -0.93
CA CYS A 37 10.98 1.74 0.24
C CYS A 37 11.94 1.12 1.24
N LEU A 38 12.85 1.92 1.82
CA LEU A 38 13.79 1.49 2.85
C LEU A 38 13.59 2.35 4.08
N THR A 39 13.59 1.71 5.24
CA THR A 39 13.52 2.39 6.54
C THR A 39 14.40 1.66 7.53
N GLN A 40 15.18 2.40 8.31
CA GLN A 40 15.96 1.83 9.41
C GLN A 40 15.32 2.19 10.75
N SER A 41 15.13 1.19 11.60
CA SER A 41 14.65 1.42 12.96
C SER A 41 15.77 1.93 13.86
N GLU A 42 15.42 2.55 14.98
CA GLU A 42 16.38 2.98 16.03
C GLU A 42 17.23 1.82 16.56
N LYS A 43 16.71 0.59 16.50
CA LYS A 43 17.44 -0.62 16.89
C LYS A 43 18.40 -1.15 15.81
N GLY A 44 18.53 -0.44 14.70
CA GLY A 44 19.45 -0.77 13.62
C GLY A 44 18.90 -1.71 12.55
N ASN A 45 17.71 -2.31 12.72
CA ASN A 45 17.10 -3.17 11.71
C ASN A 45 16.69 -2.36 10.50
N VAL A 46 17.06 -2.84 9.30
CA VAL A 46 16.64 -2.24 8.03
C VAL A 46 15.47 -3.03 7.49
N MET A 47 14.35 -2.34 7.29
CA MET A 47 13.18 -2.87 6.57
C MET A 47 13.17 -2.32 5.16
N PHE A 48 12.90 -3.17 4.20
CA PHE A 48 12.72 -2.75 2.81
C PHE A 48 11.76 -3.68 2.07
N GLY A 49 11.09 -3.14 1.10
CA GLY A 49 10.06 -3.80 0.29
C GLY A 49 9.43 -2.82 -0.68
N ALA A 50 8.47 -3.20 -1.41
CA ALA A 50 7.85 -4.50 -1.47
C ALA A 50 7.49 -4.82 -2.93
N THR A 51 6.98 -6.02 -3.20
CA THR A 51 6.21 -6.30 -4.40
C THR A 51 4.75 -5.92 -4.20
N ARG A 52 4.00 -5.80 -5.30
CA ARG A 52 2.53 -5.67 -5.31
C ARG A 52 1.97 -6.53 -6.43
N GLU A 53 1.39 -7.64 -6.04
CA GLU A 53 0.96 -8.69 -6.96
C GLU A 53 -0.52 -8.99 -6.76
N PHE A 54 -1.25 -9.21 -7.86
CA PHE A 54 -2.65 -9.64 -7.83
C PHE A 54 -2.72 -11.16 -7.82
N VAL A 55 -2.55 -11.76 -6.65
CA VAL A 55 -2.45 -13.21 -6.44
C VAL A 55 -3.56 -13.76 -5.54
N GLY A 56 -4.66 -13.03 -5.42
CA GLY A 56 -5.76 -13.40 -4.52
C GLY A 56 -5.33 -13.32 -3.05
N TYR A 57 -5.52 -14.40 -2.30
CA TYR A 57 -5.20 -14.48 -0.88
C TYR A 57 -3.83 -15.13 -0.60
N ASP A 58 -3.01 -15.36 -1.62
CA ASP A 58 -1.67 -15.92 -1.44
C ASP A 58 -0.74 -14.87 -0.79
N VAL A 59 -0.26 -15.16 0.39
CA VAL A 59 0.70 -14.35 1.15
C VAL A 59 2.11 -14.95 1.18
N SER A 60 2.37 -15.94 0.34
CA SER A 60 3.68 -16.58 0.26
C SER A 60 4.75 -15.61 -0.26
N ASN A 61 5.99 -15.83 0.17
CA ASN A 61 7.14 -15.09 -0.35
C ASN A 61 7.79 -15.90 -1.47
N THR A 62 7.82 -15.34 -2.67
CA THR A 62 8.47 -15.98 -3.82
C THR A 62 9.96 -15.64 -3.88
N VAL A 63 10.77 -16.56 -4.42
CA VAL A 63 12.20 -16.34 -4.65
C VAL A 63 12.41 -15.16 -5.61
N ASP A 64 11.59 -15.06 -6.66
CA ASP A 64 11.66 -13.97 -7.64
C ASP A 64 11.35 -12.61 -6.99
N GLY A 65 10.31 -12.55 -6.15
CA GLY A 65 9.97 -11.35 -5.40
C GLY A 65 11.11 -10.91 -4.49
N LEU A 66 11.61 -11.82 -3.66
CA LEU A 66 12.69 -11.54 -2.72
C LEU A 66 13.98 -11.12 -3.43
N SER A 67 14.42 -11.87 -4.43
CA SER A 67 15.66 -11.57 -5.18
C SER A 67 15.58 -10.22 -5.89
N THR A 68 14.41 -9.89 -6.45
CA THR A 68 14.19 -8.61 -7.12
C THR A 68 14.24 -7.44 -6.13
N ILE A 69 13.59 -7.55 -4.97
CA ILE A 69 13.65 -6.53 -3.91
C ILE A 69 15.09 -6.36 -3.41
N LEU A 70 15.77 -7.47 -3.09
CA LEU A 70 17.15 -7.45 -2.59
C LEU A 70 18.11 -6.81 -3.58
N SER A 71 18.05 -7.19 -4.85
CA SER A 71 18.89 -6.59 -5.91
C SER A 71 18.71 -5.08 -6.01
N ASN A 72 17.46 -4.60 -5.97
CA ASN A 72 17.15 -3.17 -6.01
C ASN A 72 17.63 -2.44 -4.74
N ALA A 73 17.47 -3.05 -3.57
CA ALA A 73 17.92 -2.46 -2.31
C ALA A 73 19.45 -2.33 -2.25
N VAL A 74 20.17 -3.39 -2.64
CA VAL A 74 21.64 -3.38 -2.69
C VAL A 74 22.17 -2.41 -3.75
N HIS A 75 21.47 -2.28 -4.90
CA HIS A 75 21.84 -1.29 -5.92
C HIS A 75 21.76 0.13 -5.37
N LEU A 76 20.74 0.44 -4.58
CA LEU A 76 20.55 1.77 -3.98
C LEU A 76 21.49 2.00 -2.78
N VAL A 77 21.68 1.00 -1.94
CA VAL A 77 22.51 1.06 -0.73
C VAL A 77 23.46 -0.15 -0.70
N PRO A 78 24.64 -0.05 -1.35
CA PRO A 78 25.55 -1.19 -1.54
C PRO A 78 25.99 -1.89 -0.24
N GLY A 79 26.01 -1.19 0.88
CA GLY A 79 26.35 -1.76 2.19
C GLY A 79 25.41 -2.86 2.65
N LEU A 80 24.17 -2.90 2.16
CA LEU A 80 23.17 -3.91 2.55
C LEU A 80 23.56 -5.32 2.12
N LYS A 81 24.43 -5.49 1.10
CA LYS A 81 24.91 -6.80 0.65
C LYS A 81 25.61 -7.62 1.74
N ASN A 82 26.11 -6.96 2.79
CA ASN A 82 26.85 -7.59 3.89
C ASN A 82 25.93 -7.94 5.07
N LEU A 83 24.64 -7.65 4.98
CA LEU A 83 23.68 -7.93 6.04
C LEU A 83 22.98 -9.26 5.83
N ASN A 84 22.60 -9.90 6.95
CA ASN A 84 21.77 -11.10 6.92
C ASN A 84 20.30 -10.74 6.89
N ILE A 85 19.51 -11.52 6.16
CA ILE A 85 18.05 -11.44 6.20
C ILE A 85 17.58 -12.05 7.53
N ILE A 86 16.89 -11.27 8.32
CA ILE A 86 16.32 -11.71 9.60
C ILE A 86 14.95 -12.33 9.37
N ARG A 87 14.15 -11.72 8.49
CA ARG A 87 12.76 -12.14 8.24
C ARG A 87 12.26 -11.65 6.88
N THR A 88 11.40 -12.46 6.27
CA THR A 88 10.58 -12.09 5.12
C THR A 88 9.10 -12.13 5.52
N MET A 89 8.28 -11.26 4.92
CA MET A 89 6.85 -11.16 5.20
C MET A 89 6.06 -10.93 3.92
N GLY A 90 4.95 -11.63 3.79
CA GLY A 90 3.88 -11.29 2.86
C GLY A 90 2.65 -10.81 3.62
N GLY A 91 1.77 -10.07 2.98
CA GLY A 91 0.53 -9.59 3.57
C GLY A 91 -0.46 -9.10 2.51
N LEU A 92 -1.73 -9.10 2.86
CA LEU A 92 -2.78 -8.61 1.97
C LEU A 92 -2.87 -7.09 2.05
N ARG A 93 -2.86 -6.44 0.90
CA ARG A 93 -3.05 -5.00 0.79
C ARG A 93 -4.52 -4.72 0.48
N PRO A 94 -5.22 -3.85 1.23
CA PRO A 94 -6.63 -3.53 0.99
C PRO A 94 -6.75 -2.64 -0.26
N TYR A 95 -6.86 -3.29 -1.41
CA TYR A 95 -6.96 -2.67 -2.72
C TYR A 95 -8.41 -2.41 -3.11
N THR A 96 -8.65 -1.30 -3.77
CA THR A 96 -9.91 -0.97 -4.45
C THR A 96 -9.66 -0.65 -5.92
N PRO A 97 -10.56 -1.02 -6.86
CA PRO A 97 -10.33 -0.82 -8.30
C PRO A 97 -10.10 0.64 -8.71
N ASP A 98 -10.66 1.58 -7.98
CA ASP A 98 -10.54 3.02 -8.23
C ASP A 98 -9.48 3.72 -7.36
N GLY A 99 -8.77 2.96 -6.49
CA GLY A 99 -7.75 3.49 -5.58
C GLY A 99 -8.29 4.38 -4.47
N ARG A 100 -9.60 4.40 -4.23
CA ARG A 100 -10.26 5.19 -3.17
C ARG A 100 -10.72 4.29 -2.04
N PRO A 101 -10.68 4.74 -0.77
CA PRO A 101 -11.20 3.94 0.33
C PRO A 101 -12.71 3.72 0.23
N LEU A 102 -13.18 2.73 0.97
CA LEU A 102 -14.60 2.41 1.18
C LEU A 102 -14.96 2.87 2.60
N ILE A 103 -15.78 3.91 2.74
CA ILE A 103 -16.16 4.45 4.05
C ILE A 103 -17.66 4.75 4.04
N GLY A 104 -18.42 4.05 4.88
CA GLY A 104 -19.87 4.20 4.96
C GLY A 104 -20.58 2.93 5.40
N TYR A 105 -21.90 3.03 5.50
CA TYR A 105 -22.76 1.87 5.73
C TYR A 105 -22.85 1.00 4.47
N VAL A 106 -22.91 -0.31 4.67
CA VAL A 106 -23.07 -1.29 3.59
C VAL A 106 -24.56 -1.61 3.40
N ASP A 107 -25.06 -1.40 2.19
CA ASP A 107 -26.45 -1.69 1.84
C ASP A 107 -26.78 -3.16 2.07
N GLY A 108 -27.99 -3.44 2.57
CA GLY A 108 -28.45 -4.77 2.84
C GLY A 108 -27.88 -5.44 4.11
N VAL A 109 -26.97 -4.78 4.83
CA VAL A 109 -26.42 -5.27 6.11
C VAL A 109 -26.61 -4.23 7.21
N PRO A 110 -27.77 -4.19 7.88
CA PRO A 110 -28.07 -3.20 8.89
C PRO A 110 -27.03 -3.14 10.00
N GLY A 111 -26.56 -1.91 10.31
CA GLY A 111 -25.57 -1.67 11.36
C GLY A 111 -24.12 -1.97 10.97
N PHE A 112 -23.86 -2.45 9.77
CA PHE A 112 -22.48 -2.68 9.32
C PHE A 112 -21.91 -1.42 8.64
N PHE A 113 -20.91 -0.82 9.29
CA PHE A 113 -20.16 0.31 8.77
C PHE A 113 -18.75 -0.12 8.38
N MET A 114 -18.34 0.18 7.15
CA MET A 114 -17.02 -0.17 6.62
C MET A 114 -16.11 1.08 6.63
N ALA A 115 -14.82 0.89 6.95
CA ALA A 115 -13.74 1.85 6.75
C ALA A 115 -12.48 1.10 6.33
N ALA A 116 -12.30 0.90 5.03
CA ALA A 116 -11.24 0.05 4.46
C ALA A 116 -10.78 0.55 3.08
N GLY A 117 -9.83 -0.16 2.46
CA GLY A 117 -9.44 0.12 1.07
C GLY A 117 -8.43 1.25 0.88
N HIS A 118 -7.70 1.64 1.92
CA HIS A 118 -6.72 2.73 1.85
C HIS A 118 -5.39 2.36 1.20
N GLU A 119 -5.26 1.14 0.70
CA GLU A 119 -3.98 0.62 0.20
C GLU A 119 -2.81 0.84 1.18
N GLY A 120 -1.75 1.52 0.73
CA GLY A 120 -0.57 1.82 1.55
C GLY A 120 -0.63 3.14 2.31
N ASP A 121 -1.71 3.91 2.18
CA ASP A 121 -1.80 5.27 2.73
C ASP A 121 -2.63 5.34 4.03
N GLY A 122 -3.18 4.20 4.48
CA GLY A 122 -4.11 4.13 5.61
C GLY A 122 -3.57 4.68 6.92
N ILE A 123 -2.28 4.51 7.21
CA ILE A 123 -1.67 5.06 8.44
C ILE A 123 -1.71 6.59 8.40
N SER A 124 -1.30 7.21 7.30
CA SER A 124 -1.29 8.66 7.14
C SER A 124 -2.70 9.26 7.08
N LEU A 125 -3.66 8.51 6.55
CA LEU A 125 -5.05 8.92 6.41
C LEU A 125 -5.92 8.61 7.64
N ALA A 126 -5.39 7.87 8.62
CA ALA A 126 -6.16 7.44 9.78
C ALA A 126 -6.86 8.58 10.55
N PRO A 127 -6.24 9.76 10.80
CA PRO A 127 -6.90 10.85 11.50
C PRO A 127 -8.11 11.41 10.70
N ALA A 128 -7.95 11.61 9.40
CA ALA A 128 -9.03 12.09 8.54
C ALA A 128 -10.15 11.05 8.40
N THR A 129 -9.78 9.77 8.30
CA THR A 129 -10.73 8.65 8.28
C THR A 129 -11.52 8.58 9.57
N GLY A 130 -10.86 8.72 10.72
CA GLY A 130 -11.52 8.71 12.03
C GLY A 130 -12.54 9.84 12.17
N LYS A 131 -12.19 11.06 11.72
CA LYS A 131 -13.14 12.18 11.69
C LYS A 131 -14.33 11.86 10.79
N LEU A 132 -14.09 11.40 9.56
CA LEU A 132 -15.15 11.06 8.61
C LEU A 132 -16.08 9.97 9.15
N VAL A 133 -15.54 8.92 9.74
CA VAL A 133 -16.32 7.83 10.37
C VAL A 133 -17.19 8.38 11.51
N SER A 134 -16.60 9.21 12.40
CA SER A 134 -17.33 9.83 13.49
C SER A 134 -18.49 10.70 12.99
N ASP A 135 -18.23 11.57 12.03
CA ASP A 135 -19.23 12.46 11.45
C ASP A 135 -20.39 11.67 10.84
N LEU A 136 -20.09 10.65 10.04
CA LEU A 136 -21.10 9.83 9.37
C LEU A 136 -21.94 9.00 10.32
N ILE A 137 -21.35 8.50 11.40
CA ILE A 137 -22.08 7.68 12.38
C ILE A 137 -22.92 8.56 13.31
N VAL A 138 -22.40 9.70 13.76
CA VAL A 138 -23.06 10.56 14.76
C VAL A 138 -24.04 11.52 14.09
N ASP A 139 -23.61 12.21 13.04
CA ASP A 139 -24.34 13.32 12.43
C ASP A 139 -24.99 12.95 11.09
N GLY A 140 -24.68 11.77 10.54
CA GLY A 140 -25.14 11.29 9.23
C GLY A 140 -24.58 12.07 8.04
N LYS A 141 -23.68 13.00 8.26
CA LYS A 141 -23.06 13.86 7.23
C LYS A 141 -21.66 14.31 7.67
N THR A 142 -20.85 14.71 6.70
CA THR A 142 -19.48 15.18 6.96
C THR A 142 -19.14 16.38 6.08
N GLU A 143 -18.21 17.20 6.54
CA GLU A 143 -17.60 18.30 5.78
C GLU A 143 -16.25 17.90 5.18
N VAL A 144 -15.81 16.65 5.36
CA VAL A 144 -14.55 16.17 4.77
C VAL A 144 -14.66 16.21 3.25
N PRO A 145 -13.76 16.93 2.54
CA PRO A 145 -13.81 17.03 1.09
C PRO A 145 -13.73 15.68 0.41
N ALA A 146 -14.46 15.53 -0.70
CA ALA A 146 -14.48 14.30 -1.53
C ALA A 146 -15.05 13.04 -0.84
N ALA A 147 -15.67 13.16 0.35
CA ALA A 147 -16.27 12.03 1.06
C ALA A 147 -17.30 11.25 0.22
N GLU A 148 -18.02 11.93 -0.66
CA GLU A 148 -18.97 11.32 -1.61
C GLU A 148 -18.33 10.24 -2.50
N GLY A 149 -17.04 10.37 -2.80
CA GLY A 149 -16.30 9.39 -3.57
C GLY A 149 -15.92 8.13 -2.80
N PHE A 150 -16.26 8.01 -1.51
CA PHE A 150 -15.87 6.90 -0.64
C PHE A 150 -17.02 5.94 -0.34
N ASP A 151 -18.21 6.17 -0.94
CA ASP A 151 -19.37 5.31 -0.75
C ASP A 151 -19.02 3.83 -0.92
N THR A 152 -19.38 3.04 0.08
CA THR A 152 -19.14 1.58 0.12
C THR A 152 -19.89 0.84 -0.98
N ASN A 153 -21.03 1.38 -1.40
CA ASN A 153 -21.94 0.76 -2.36
C ASN A 153 -21.67 1.14 -3.82
N ARG A 154 -20.64 1.98 -4.07
CA ARG A 154 -20.32 2.46 -5.43
C ARG A 154 -19.93 1.37 -6.44
N PHE A 155 -19.58 0.18 -5.97
CA PHE A 155 -19.31 -0.99 -6.79
C PHE A 155 -20.45 -2.01 -6.82
N ALA A 156 -21.58 -1.73 -6.13
CA ALA A 156 -22.73 -2.61 -6.20
C ALA A 156 -23.22 -2.72 -7.64
N LEU A 157 -23.44 -3.93 -8.09
CA LEU A 157 -24.05 -4.19 -9.40
C LEU A 157 -25.46 -3.60 -9.40
N LYS A 158 -25.74 -2.70 -10.32
CA LYS A 158 -27.08 -2.16 -10.54
C LYS A 158 -27.92 -3.17 -11.30
#